data_99b3c96727ff86f31fe73a782f12b407
#
_entry.id   99b3c96727ff86f31fe73a782f12b407
#
_cell.length_a   1.000
_cell.length_b   1.000
_cell.length_c   1.000
_cell.angle_alpha   90.00
_cell.angle_beta   90.00
_cell.angle_gamma   90.00
#
_symmetry.space_group_name_H-M   'P 1'
#
loop_
_entity.id
_entity.type
_entity.pdbx_description
1 polymer ?
#
loop_
_entity_poly.entity_id
_entity_poly.type
_entity_poly.pdbx_seq_one_letter_code
_entity_poly.pdbx_strand_id
1 'polypeptide(L)'
;MLKAGIVGLPNVGKSTLFNALVANAQAQAANFPFCTIEPNVGSVSVPDQRLNLLGELSNSKQIIPTRMEFVDIAGLVKGASKGEGLGNKFLANIREVDAIVHVIRCFSDDDVIHVSGSVDPSRDIEIINLELALSDLNQIEKRRTRLKKQISTNKEAKLEDDVLEQLTEALENENAVRSVSLTDEEKKLIKPLGLLTEKPIIYATNLGEDELAKGNSFSEEVNTLATKEGSECVKISAQVEAELIELGEEERDDYLNGLGVEEGGLISLIKATYRLLGLSTYFTTGEKETKAWTISDLSLIHISEPTRRYS
;
A
#
# COMPACT_ATOMS: atom_id res chain seq x y z
N MET A 1 -8.99 -10.12 4.17
CA MET A 1 -9.07 -8.89 3.35
C MET A 1 -7.64 -8.50 3.06
N LEU A 2 -7.33 -7.96 1.88
CA LEU A 2 -5.96 -7.52 1.57
C LEU A 2 -5.65 -6.20 2.28
N LYS A 3 -4.41 -6.09 2.77
CA LYS A 3 -3.96 -5.00 3.62
C LYS A 3 -2.81 -4.23 2.97
N ALA A 4 -2.89 -2.91 2.99
CA ALA A 4 -1.77 -2.03 2.63
C ALA A 4 -1.22 -1.35 3.88
N GLY A 5 0.07 -1.46 4.11
CA GLY A 5 0.74 -0.81 5.23
C GLY A 5 1.23 0.59 4.87
N ILE A 6 0.83 1.60 5.62
CA ILE A 6 1.31 2.97 5.44
C ILE A 6 2.59 3.11 6.26
N VAL A 7 3.68 3.39 5.56
CA VAL A 7 5.01 3.58 6.16
C VAL A 7 5.56 4.96 5.81
N GLY A 8 6.50 5.44 6.59
CA GLY A 8 7.19 6.71 6.36
C GLY A 8 7.99 7.12 7.57
N LEU A 9 8.92 8.05 7.39
CA LEU A 9 9.67 8.65 8.49
C LEU A 9 8.75 9.48 9.39
N PRO A 10 9.16 9.83 10.60
CA PRO A 10 8.40 10.75 11.43
C PRO A 10 8.20 12.13 10.74
N ASN A 11 7.06 12.76 10.99
CA ASN A 11 6.72 14.11 10.51
C ASN A 11 6.60 14.25 8.97
N VAL A 12 6.29 13.17 8.26
CA VAL A 12 6.00 13.20 6.82
C VAL A 12 4.50 13.34 6.48
N GLY A 13 3.63 13.47 7.51
CA GLY A 13 2.18 13.55 7.34
C GLY A 13 1.46 12.17 7.36
N LYS A 14 2.17 11.09 7.70
CA LYS A 14 1.63 9.72 7.72
C LYS A 14 0.37 9.57 8.58
N SER A 15 0.40 10.04 9.83
CA SER A 15 -0.72 9.92 10.76
C SER A 15 -1.90 10.80 10.34
N THR A 16 -1.64 11.97 9.78
CA THR A 16 -2.68 12.84 9.22
C THR A 16 -3.39 12.16 8.07
N LEU A 17 -2.64 11.57 7.14
CA LEU A 17 -3.17 10.80 6.02
C LEU A 17 -3.99 9.59 6.50
N PHE A 18 -3.48 8.83 7.46
CA PHE A 18 -4.20 7.68 8.01
C PHE A 18 -5.49 8.10 8.70
N ASN A 19 -5.46 9.17 9.50
CA ASN A 19 -6.67 9.70 10.15
C ASN A 19 -7.71 10.16 9.12
N ALA A 20 -7.28 10.78 8.03
CA ALA A 20 -8.15 11.16 6.93
C ALA A 20 -8.80 9.93 6.25
N LEU A 21 -8.03 8.87 6.01
CA LEU A 21 -8.55 7.59 5.51
C LEU A 21 -9.61 6.98 6.45
N VAL A 22 -9.34 6.96 7.76
CA VAL A 22 -10.26 6.41 8.78
C VAL A 22 -11.51 7.25 8.88
N ALA A 23 -11.40 8.57 8.91
CA ALA A 23 -12.55 9.45 9.00
C ALA A 23 -13.45 9.36 7.75
N ASN A 24 -12.87 9.31 6.56
CA ASN A 24 -13.60 9.04 5.32
C ASN A 24 -14.33 7.68 5.37
N ALA A 25 -13.65 6.64 5.87
CA ALA A 25 -14.25 5.32 6.06
C ALA A 25 -15.43 5.34 7.05
N GLN A 26 -15.32 6.10 8.13
CA GLN A 26 -16.39 6.25 9.14
C GLN A 26 -17.60 7.02 8.60
N ALA A 27 -17.37 8.10 7.86
CA ALA A 27 -18.42 8.87 7.19
C ALA A 27 -19.23 7.98 6.22
N GLN A 28 -18.56 7.10 5.48
CA GLN A 28 -19.19 6.13 4.60
C GLN A 28 -19.85 4.96 5.37
N ALA A 29 -19.29 4.57 6.53
CA ALA A 29 -19.78 3.45 7.35
C ALA A 29 -21.07 3.78 8.12
N ALA A 30 -21.45 5.04 8.29
CA ALA A 30 -22.74 5.42 8.88
C ALA A 30 -23.92 4.74 8.16
N ASN A 31 -23.73 4.30 6.93
CA ASN A 31 -24.69 3.57 6.11
C ASN A 31 -24.55 2.02 6.19
N PHE A 32 -23.53 1.47 6.89
CA PHE A 32 -23.24 0.03 6.93
C PHE A 32 -22.91 -0.45 8.35
N PRO A 33 -23.81 -1.18 9.05
CA PRO A 33 -23.53 -1.74 10.36
C PRO A 33 -22.56 -2.92 10.21
N PHE A 34 -21.43 -2.95 10.86
CA PHE A 34 -20.40 -4.00 10.98
C PHE A 34 -18.97 -3.58 10.59
N CYS A 35 -18.59 -2.31 10.79
CA CYS A 35 -17.17 -1.95 10.71
C CYS A 35 -16.52 -2.20 12.08
N THR A 36 -15.68 -3.23 12.16
CA THR A 36 -14.80 -3.43 13.31
C THR A 36 -13.73 -2.34 13.28
N ILE A 37 -13.65 -1.52 14.31
CA ILE A 37 -12.59 -0.51 14.47
C ILE A 37 -11.46 -1.18 15.26
N GLU A 38 -10.45 -1.66 14.57
CA GLU A 38 -9.20 -2.04 15.22
C GLU A 38 -8.29 -0.82 15.30
N PRO A 39 -7.58 -0.58 16.41
CA PRO A 39 -6.62 0.50 16.48
C PRO A 39 -5.56 0.32 15.37
N ASN A 40 -5.28 1.39 14.65
CA ASN A 40 -4.35 1.45 13.51
C ASN A 40 -4.75 0.65 12.26
N VAL A 41 -6.02 0.21 12.12
CA VAL A 41 -6.55 -0.40 10.89
C VAL A 41 -7.76 0.38 10.40
N GLY A 42 -7.68 0.90 9.18
CA GLY A 42 -8.77 1.60 8.49
C GLY A 42 -9.31 0.76 7.34
N SER A 43 -10.61 0.38 7.41
CA SER A 43 -11.26 -0.30 6.31
C SER A 43 -12.00 0.71 5.43
N VAL A 44 -11.53 0.91 4.20
CA VAL A 44 -12.05 1.92 3.26
C VAL A 44 -12.77 1.26 2.09
N SER A 45 -13.79 1.93 1.57
CA SER A 45 -14.46 1.51 0.34
C SER A 45 -13.60 1.87 -0.87
N VAL A 46 -13.53 0.97 -1.84
CA VAL A 46 -12.88 1.24 -3.13
C VAL A 46 -13.87 1.97 -4.03
N PRO A 47 -13.61 3.23 -4.41
CA PRO A 47 -14.52 4.01 -5.23
C PRO A 47 -14.63 3.45 -6.64
N ASP A 48 -15.87 3.20 -7.09
CA ASP A 48 -16.16 2.74 -8.46
C ASP A 48 -17.51 3.29 -8.93
N GLN A 49 -17.47 4.20 -9.87
CA GLN A 49 -18.69 4.86 -10.42
C GLN A 49 -19.65 3.86 -11.08
N ARG A 50 -19.15 2.76 -11.63
CA ARG A 50 -19.97 1.72 -12.26
C ARG A 50 -20.93 1.08 -11.27
N LEU A 51 -20.57 1.01 -10.00
CA LEU A 51 -21.40 0.41 -8.95
C LEU A 51 -22.72 1.20 -8.77
N ASN A 52 -22.63 2.52 -8.70
CA ASN A 52 -23.80 3.40 -8.55
C ASN A 52 -24.69 3.33 -9.77
N LEU A 53 -24.12 3.41 -10.98
CA LEU A 53 -24.87 3.30 -12.26
C LEU A 53 -25.62 1.97 -12.35
N LEU A 54 -25.00 0.85 -11.95
CA LEU A 54 -25.65 -0.46 -11.95
C LEU A 54 -26.76 -0.55 -10.90
N GLY A 55 -26.56 0.09 -9.73
CA GLY A 55 -27.57 0.17 -8.69
C GLY A 55 -28.83 0.92 -9.13
N GLU A 56 -28.65 2.06 -9.80
CA GLU A 56 -29.73 2.85 -10.38
C GLU A 56 -30.47 2.06 -11.47
N LEU A 57 -29.73 1.46 -12.42
CA LEU A 57 -30.30 0.66 -13.51
C LEU A 57 -31.17 -0.50 -13.00
N SER A 58 -30.77 -1.12 -11.89
CA SER A 58 -31.46 -2.28 -11.30
C SER A 58 -32.48 -1.89 -10.21
N ASN A 59 -32.65 -0.59 -9.92
CA ASN A 59 -33.46 -0.07 -8.81
C ASN A 59 -33.12 -0.78 -7.49
N SER A 60 -31.85 -0.97 -7.22
CA SER A 60 -31.35 -1.71 -6.05
C SER A 60 -31.61 -0.96 -4.76
N LYS A 61 -32.11 -1.68 -3.75
CA LYS A 61 -32.36 -1.12 -2.41
C LYS A 61 -31.08 -0.85 -1.62
N GLN A 62 -30.00 -1.56 -1.95
CA GLN A 62 -28.69 -1.41 -1.31
C GLN A 62 -27.58 -1.43 -2.34
N ILE A 63 -26.56 -0.58 -2.14
CA ILE A 63 -25.34 -0.52 -2.95
C ILE A 63 -24.18 -0.84 -2.01
N ILE A 64 -23.45 -1.92 -2.29
CA ILE A 64 -22.40 -2.45 -1.41
C ILE A 64 -21.05 -2.39 -2.14
N PRO A 65 -20.17 -1.43 -1.82
CA PRO A 65 -18.84 -1.35 -2.40
C PRO A 65 -17.92 -2.46 -1.89
N THR A 66 -16.89 -2.77 -2.66
CA THR A 66 -15.78 -3.57 -2.15
C THR A 66 -14.90 -2.73 -1.21
N ARG A 67 -14.14 -3.39 -0.34
CA ARG A 67 -13.35 -2.73 0.70
C ARG A 67 -11.94 -3.28 0.74
N MET A 68 -10.99 -2.44 1.15
CA MET A 68 -9.63 -2.81 1.48
C MET A 68 -9.20 -2.20 2.82
N GLU A 69 -8.16 -2.75 3.41
CA GLU A 69 -7.65 -2.29 4.70
C GLU A 69 -6.34 -1.54 4.53
N PHE A 70 -6.24 -0.39 5.20
CA PHE A 70 -4.99 0.32 5.41
C PHE A 70 -4.57 0.19 6.86
N VAL A 71 -3.28 -0.07 7.09
CA VAL A 71 -2.70 -0.25 8.42
C VAL A 71 -1.69 0.86 8.67
N ASP A 72 -1.89 1.66 9.74
CA ASP A 72 -0.88 2.62 10.17
C ASP A 72 0.27 1.89 10.84
N ILE A 73 1.39 1.83 10.16
CA ILE A 73 2.61 1.24 10.69
C ILE A 73 3.45 2.35 11.31
N ALA A 74 3.71 2.24 12.62
CA ALA A 74 4.48 3.25 13.37
C ALA A 74 5.77 3.62 12.62
N GLY A 75 6.12 4.92 12.62
CA GLY A 75 7.24 5.43 11.84
C GLY A 75 8.57 4.73 12.14
N LEU A 76 9.35 4.52 11.10
CA LEU A 76 10.68 3.94 11.19
C LEU A 76 11.65 4.92 11.86
N VAL A 77 12.43 4.41 12.81
CA VAL A 77 13.62 5.09 13.32
C VAL A 77 14.84 4.35 12.77
N LYS A 78 15.84 5.08 12.31
CA LYS A 78 17.11 4.52 11.80
C LYS A 78 17.69 3.52 12.81
N GLY A 79 18.06 2.31 12.33
CA GLY A 79 18.56 1.22 13.18
C GLY A 79 17.51 0.19 13.59
N ALA A 80 16.33 0.22 13.00
CA ALA A 80 15.26 -0.74 13.28
C ALA A 80 15.66 -2.20 13.05
N SER A 81 16.50 -2.47 12.06
CA SER A 81 17.02 -3.80 11.72
C SER A 81 18.04 -4.36 12.72
N LYS A 82 18.65 -3.51 13.56
CA LYS A 82 19.61 -3.93 14.58
C LYS A 82 19.00 -4.52 15.85
N GLY A 83 17.68 -4.63 15.92
CA GLY A 83 17.01 -5.52 16.89
C GLY A 83 16.64 -4.90 18.23
N GLU A 84 16.61 -3.58 18.38
CA GLU A 84 16.18 -2.96 19.64
C GLU A 84 14.72 -2.46 19.57
N GLY A 85 13.81 -3.13 20.26
CA GLY A 85 12.50 -2.64 20.69
C GLY A 85 11.51 -2.31 19.54
N LEU A 86 11.29 -1.03 19.26
CA LEU A 86 10.28 -0.53 18.34
C LEU A 86 10.52 -0.91 16.87
N GLY A 87 11.79 -1.06 16.45
CA GLY A 87 12.15 -1.45 15.10
C GLY A 87 11.66 -2.84 14.72
N ASN A 88 11.75 -3.81 15.63
CA ASN A 88 11.25 -5.16 15.37
C ASN A 88 9.72 -5.21 15.21
N LYS A 89 8.98 -4.38 15.95
CA LYS A 89 7.52 -4.25 15.77
C LYS A 89 7.17 -3.65 14.42
N PHE A 90 7.90 -2.62 13.99
CA PHE A 90 7.73 -2.02 12.67
C PHE A 90 7.90 -3.06 11.56
N LEU A 91 9.01 -3.81 11.56
CA LEU A 91 9.28 -4.84 10.56
C LEU A 91 8.27 -5.99 10.61
N ALA A 92 7.80 -6.37 11.82
CA ALA A 92 6.76 -7.38 11.98
C ALA A 92 5.42 -6.92 11.37
N ASN A 93 5.01 -5.67 11.61
CA ASN A 93 3.78 -5.11 11.04
C ASN A 93 3.84 -5.04 9.51
N ILE A 94 5.01 -4.69 8.92
CA ILE A 94 5.17 -4.73 7.46
C ILE A 94 5.02 -6.17 6.92
N ARG A 95 5.45 -7.20 7.66
CA ARG A 95 5.26 -8.59 7.21
C ARG A 95 3.80 -9.00 7.08
N GLU A 96 2.91 -8.42 7.88
CA GLU A 96 1.48 -8.77 7.93
C GLU A 96 0.65 -8.10 6.82
N VAL A 97 1.20 -7.14 6.09
CA VAL A 97 0.50 -6.46 4.99
C VAL A 97 0.91 -7.00 3.62
N ASP A 98 0.04 -6.79 2.62
CA ASP A 98 0.24 -7.32 1.26
C ASP A 98 0.96 -6.32 0.34
N ALA A 99 0.86 -5.02 0.63
CA ALA A 99 1.54 -3.94 -0.10
C ALA A 99 2.01 -2.84 0.85
N ILE A 100 2.94 -2.01 0.39
CA ILE A 100 3.48 -0.88 1.13
C ILE A 100 3.06 0.42 0.45
N VAL A 101 2.47 1.34 1.22
CA VAL A 101 2.27 2.74 0.85
C VAL A 101 3.33 3.56 1.57
N HIS A 102 4.33 4.02 0.84
CA HIS A 102 5.43 4.79 1.39
C HIS A 102 5.12 6.30 1.27
N VAL A 103 4.79 6.92 2.38
CA VAL A 103 4.51 8.37 2.45
C VAL A 103 5.82 9.13 2.53
N ILE A 104 6.02 10.03 1.58
CA ILE A 104 7.24 10.84 1.41
C ILE A 104 6.89 12.31 1.60
N ARG A 105 7.64 13.01 2.44
CA ARG A 105 7.49 14.46 2.59
C ARG A 105 8.07 15.17 1.39
N CYS A 106 7.22 15.88 0.66
CA CYS A 106 7.57 16.70 -0.49
C CYS A 106 7.11 18.16 -0.31
N PHE A 107 6.87 18.61 0.92
CA PHE A 107 6.50 19.98 1.27
C PHE A 107 7.53 20.59 2.21
N SER A 108 7.69 21.92 2.13
CA SER A 108 8.50 22.71 3.05
C SER A 108 7.57 23.39 4.05
N ASP A 109 7.87 23.24 5.34
CA ASP A 109 7.13 23.86 6.44
C ASP A 109 8.12 24.08 7.59
N ASP A 110 8.29 25.33 7.99
CA ASP A 110 9.25 25.73 9.03
C ASP A 110 8.78 25.32 10.44
N ASP A 111 7.47 25.13 10.63
CA ASP A 111 6.88 24.69 11.90
C ASP A 111 6.97 23.16 12.09
N VAL A 112 7.22 22.40 11.01
CA VAL A 112 7.33 20.95 11.04
C VAL A 112 8.79 20.52 10.88
N ILE A 113 9.45 20.19 12.00
CA ILE A 113 10.86 19.77 12.01
C ILE A 113 11.02 18.43 11.28
N HIS A 114 11.92 18.39 10.28
CA HIS A 114 12.33 17.14 9.65
C HIS A 114 13.35 16.40 10.51
N VAL A 115 13.21 15.08 10.68
CA VAL A 115 14.10 14.25 11.54
C VAL A 115 15.57 14.29 11.11
N SER A 116 15.84 14.57 9.83
CA SER A 116 17.20 14.69 9.28
C SER A 116 17.64 16.14 9.07
N GLY A 117 16.86 17.12 9.52
CA GLY A 117 17.17 18.56 9.46
C GLY A 117 16.85 19.24 8.13
N SER A 118 16.66 18.49 7.03
CA SER A 118 16.26 19.00 5.70
C SER A 118 15.35 18.01 5.00
N VAL A 119 14.45 18.53 4.16
CA VAL A 119 13.61 17.69 3.28
C VAL A 119 14.52 17.15 2.16
N ASP A 120 14.55 15.85 2.02
CA ASP A 120 15.34 15.13 1.00
C ASP A 120 14.65 13.77 0.74
N PRO A 121 13.75 13.72 -0.25
CA PRO A 121 12.95 12.55 -0.54
C PRO A 121 13.76 11.30 -0.90
N SER A 122 14.82 11.44 -1.69
CA SER A 122 15.66 10.30 -2.07
C SER A 122 16.33 9.66 -0.86
N ARG A 123 16.93 10.47 0.02
CA ARG A 123 17.51 10.00 1.28
C ARG A 123 16.48 9.31 2.17
N ASP A 124 15.27 9.84 2.26
CA ASP A 124 14.21 9.29 3.11
C ASP A 124 13.74 7.92 2.58
N ILE A 125 13.66 7.75 1.25
CA ILE A 125 13.38 6.47 0.59
C ILE A 125 14.51 5.48 0.85
N GLU A 126 15.77 5.89 0.66
CA GLU A 126 16.94 5.03 0.88
C GLU A 126 17.02 4.51 2.32
N ILE A 127 16.71 5.35 3.33
CA ILE A 127 16.70 4.92 4.73
C ILE A 127 15.72 3.77 4.95
N ILE A 128 14.50 3.86 4.44
CA ILE A 128 13.50 2.81 4.58
C ILE A 128 13.89 1.57 3.78
N ASN A 129 14.30 1.73 2.53
CA ASN A 129 14.71 0.60 1.69
C ASN A 129 15.89 -0.16 2.31
N LEU A 130 16.86 0.53 2.88
CA LEU A 130 18.00 -0.07 3.56
C LEU A 130 17.58 -0.91 4.79
N GLU A 131 16.69 -0.38 5.63
CA GLU A 131 16.22 -1.12 6.82
C GLU A 131 15.42 -2.37 6.44
N LEU A 132 14.61 -2.30 5.37
CA LEU A 132 13.91 -3.47 4.83
C LEU A 132 14.90 -4.51 4.27
N ALA A 133 15.89 -4.07 3.48
CA ALA A 133 16.92 -4.93 2.90
C ALA A 133 17.76 -5.63 3.98
N LEU A 134 18.20 -4.90 5.00
CA LEU A 134 18.96 -5.47 6.12
C LEU A 134 18.14 -6.52 6.90
N SER A 135 16.83 -6.29 7.06
CA SER A 135 15.93 -7.27 7.68
C SER A 135 15.84 -8.55 6.84
N ASP A 136 15.73 -8.42 5.53
CA ASP A 136 15.64 -9.55 4.62
C ASP A 136 16.96 -10.32 4.52
N LEU A 137 18.10 -9.64 4.43
CA LEU A 137 19.43 -10.26 4.46
C LEU A 137 19.62 -11.12 5.73
N ASN A 138 19.25 -10.61 6.90
CA ASN A 138 19.32 -11.37 8.15
C ASN A 138 18.42 -12.62 8.12
N GLN A 139 17.25 -12.51 7.51
CA GLN A 139 16.33 -13.64 7.39
C GLN A 139 16.85 -14.69 6.40
N ILE A 140 17.35 -14.27 5.26
CA ILE A 140 17.97 -15.12 4.23
C ILE A 140 19.17 -15.87 4.83
N GLU A 141 20.08 -15.18 5.52
CA GLU A 141 21.26 -15.79 6.15
C GLU A 141 20.86 -16.90 7.14
N LYS A 142 19.87 -16.64 8.01
CA LYS A 142 19.34 -17.66 8.94
C LYS A 142 18.76 -18.86 8.20
N ARG A 143 18.04 -18.64 7.09
CA ARG A 143 17.47 -19.72 6.28
C ARG A 143 18.57 -20.54 5.59
N ARG A 144 19.49 -19.89 4.92
CA ARG A 144 20.65 -20.54 4.26
C ARG A 144 21.48 -21.38 5.25
N THR A 145 21.69 -20.88 6.47
CA THR A 145 22.39 -21.65 7.51
C THR A 145 21.67 -22.96 7.87
N ARG A 146 20.34 -22.98 7.85
CA ARG A 146 19.55 -24.20 8.10
C ARG A 146 19.58 -25.13 6.88
N LEU A 147 19.54 -24.59 5.65
CA LEU A 147 19.59 -25.37 4.42
C LEU A 147 20.93 -26.10 4.21
N LYS A 148 22.06 -25.54 4.64
CA LYS A 148 23.40 -26.14 4.54
C LYS A 148 23.46 -27.62 4.92
N LYS A 149 22.63 -28.04 5.87
CA LYS A 149 22.56 -29.44 6.32
C LYS A 149 21.77 -30.37 5.38
N GLN A 150 21.03 -29.81 4.44
CA GLN A 150 20.09 -30.53 3.56
C GLN A 150 20.48 -30.48 2.08
N ILE A 151 21.29 -29.52 1.68
CA ILE A 151 21.68 -29.27 0.26
C ILE A 151 22.28 -30.51 -0.40
N SER A 152 23.05 -31.33 0.34
CA SER A 152 23.71 -32.52 -0.23
C SER A 152 22.75 -33.67 -0.56
N THR A 153 21.55 -33.68 0.04
CA THR A 153 20.60 -34.81 -0.06
C THR A 153 19.25 -34.42 -0.65
N ASN A 154 18.95 -33.11 -0.70
CA ASN A 154 17.66 -32.60 -1.16
C ASN A 154 17.85 -31.57 -2.28
N LYS A 155 17.34 -31.90 -3.49
CA LYS A 155 17.42 -31.00 -4.67
C LYS A 155 16.63 -29.69 -4.50
N GLU A 156 15.48 -29.75 -3.83
CA GLU A 156 14.66 -28.57 -3.54
C GLU A 156 15.39 -27.62 -2.60
N ALA A 157 16.05 -28.15 -1.55
CA ALA A 157 16.87 -27.35 -0.64
C ALA A 157 18.07 -26.69 -1.35
N LYS A 158 18.63 -27.37 -2.38
CA LYS A 158 19.68 -26.78 -3.21
C LYS A 158 19.13 -25.64 -4.06
N LEU A 159 18.01 -25.84 -4.76
CA LEU A 159 17.36 -24.82 -5.57
C LEU A 159 16.99 -23.59 -4.71
N GLU A 160 16.44 -23.82 -3.51
CA GLU A 160 16.14 -22.74 -2.58
C GLU A 160 17.40 -21.96 -2.19
N ASP A 161 18.52 -22.62 -1.89
CA ASP A 161 19.77 -21.94 -1.53
C ASP A 161 20.34 -21.14 -2.69
N ASP A 162 20.29 -21.67 -3.93
CA ASP A 162 20.73 -20.98 -5.15
C ASP A 162 19.90 -19.68 -5.37
N VAL A 163 18.58 -19.74 -5.17
CA VAL A 163 17.69 -18.57 -5.23
C VAL A 163 18.05 -17.56 -4.14
N LEU A 164 18.23 -18.03 -2.89
CA LEU A 164 18.57 -17.16 -1.78
C LEU A 164 19.95 -16.49 -1.95
N GLU A 165 20.89 -17.14 -2.63
CA GLU A 165 22.17 -16.52 -3.01
C GLU A 165 21.98 -15.38 -3.99
N GLN A 166 21.18 -15.58 -5.05
CA GLN A 166 20.84 -14.54 -6.02
C GLN A 166 20.14 -13.34 -5.34
N LEU A 167 19.23 -13.60 -4.40
CA LEU A 167 18.54 -12.56 -3.66
C LEU A 167 19.50 -11.80 -2.72
N THR A 168 20.47 -12.49 -2.11
CA THR A 168 21.51 -11.86 -1.30
C THR A 168 22.32 -10.86 -2.14
N GLU A 169 22.82 -11.29 -3.31
CA GLU A 169 23.55 -10.43 -4.23
C GLU A 169 22.74 -9.21 -4.67
N ALA A 170 21.45 -9.39 -4.97
CA ALA A 170 20.58 -8.28 -5.32
C ALA A 170 20.45 -7.26 -4.19
N LEU A 171 20.18 -7.71 -2.98
CA LEU A 171 20.03 -6.85 -1.80
C LEU A 171 21.33 -6.13 -1.41
N GLU A 172 22.49 -6.78 -1.55
CA GLU A 172 23.81 -6.18 -1.32
C GLU A 172 24.13 -5.09 -2.35
N ASN A 173 23.55 -5.19 -3.56
CA ASN A 173 23.62 -4.18 -4.62
C ASN A 173 22.45 -3.18 -4.57
N GLU A 174 21.78 -3.03 -3.43
CA GLU A 174 20.67 -2.10 -3.20
C GLU A 174 19.42 -2.35 -4.07
N ASN A 175 19.31 -3.55 -4.67
CA ASN A 175 18.15 -3.95 -5.45
C ASN A 175 17.15 -4.73 -4.59
N ALA A 176 15.89 -4.32 -4.61
CA ALA A 176 14.83 -5.00 -3.88
C ALA A 176 14.54 -6.40 -4.46
N VAL A 177 14.09 -7.35 -3.64
CA VAL A 177 13.70 -8.70 -4.08
C VAL A 177 12.66 -8.66 -5.20
N ARG A 178 11.71 -7.71 -5.16
CA ARG A 178 10.68 -7.52 -6.19
C ARG A 178 11.24 -7.21 -7.59
N SER A 179 12.47 -6.71 -7.70
CA SER A 179 13.11 -6.43 -8.99
C SER A 179 13.79 -7.64 -9.61
N VAL A 180 13.96 -8.73 -8.86
CA VAL A 180 14.58 -9.96 -9.33
C VAL A 180 13.59 -10.82 -10.09
N SER A 181 13.92 -11.23 -11.30
CA SER A 181 13.08 -12.12 -12.10
C SER A 181 13.18 -13.55 -11.58
N LEU A 182 12.11 -14.02 -10.95
CA LEU A 182 11.99 -15.37 -10.43
C LEU A 182 10.88 -16.14 -11.15
N THR A 183 11.08 -17.43 -11.36
CA THR A 183 10.03 -18.35 -11.83
C THR A 183 8.96 -18.58 -10.77
N ASP A 184 7.80 -19.10 -11.16
CA ASP A 184 6.72 -19.41 -10.20
C ASP A 184 7.11 -20.48 -9.18
N GLU A 185 8.02 -21.39 -9.55
CA GLU A 185 8.56 -22.40 -8.64
C GLU A 185 9.47 -21.75 -7.59
N GLU A 186 10.37 -20.88 -7.99
CA GLU A 186 11.26 -20.12 -7.11
C GLU A 186 10.49 -19.20 -6.17
N LYS A 187 9.46 -18.50 -6.68
CA LYS A 187 8.57 -17.67 -5.84
C LYS A 187 7.87 -18.50 -4.75
N LYS A 188 7.45 -19.71 -5.05
CA LYS A 188 6.84 -20.60 -4.05
C LYS A 188 7.81 -21.00 -2.94
N LEU A 189 9.11 -21.19 -3.27
CA LEU A 189 10.13 -21.54 -2.29
C LEU A 189 10.42 -20.39 -1.29
N ILE A 190 10.44 -19.14 -1.77
CA ILE A 190 10.74 -17.99 -0.91
C ILE A 190 9.51 -17.42 -0.20
N LYS A 191 8.30 -17.67 -0.69
CA LYS A 191 7.05 -17.16 -0.12
C LYS A 191 6.92 -17.36 1.41
N PRO A 192 7.31 -18.53 2.00
CA PRO A 192 7.26 -18.73 3.46
C PRO A 192 8.18 -17.80 4.26
N LEU A 193 9.15 -17.17 3.61
CA LEU A 193 10.05 -16.24 4.27
C LEU A 193 9.39 -14.87 4.50
N GLY A 194 8.40 -14.47 3.69
CA GLY A 194 7.71 -13.20 3.82
C GLY A 194 8.70 -12.03 3.75
N LEU A 195 9.54 -12.01 2.70
CA LEU A 195 10.54 -10.98 2.51
C LEU A 195 9.86 -9.61 2.32
N LEU A 196 10.40 -8.60 3.01
CA LEU A 196 9.79 -7.27 3.03
C LEU A 196 9.98 -6.52 1.73
N THR A 197 11.15 -6.69 1.11
CA THR A 197 11.50 -6.06 -0.17
C THR A 197 10.88 -6.77 -1.38
N GLU A 198 10.23 -7.93 -1.19
CA GLU A 198 9.40 -8.61 -2.19
C GLU A 198 8.06 -7.89 -2.39
N LYS A 199 7.55 -7.23 -1.34
CA LYS A 199 6.23 -6.60 -1.37
C LYS A 199 6.16 -5.47 -2.40
N PRO A 200 5.03 -5.38 -3.13
CA PRO A 200 4.79 -4.26 -4.02
C PRO A 200 4.71 -2.95 -3.23
N ILE A 201 5.23 -1.87 -3.80
CA ILE A 201 5.32 -0.56 -3.16
C ILE A 201 4.70 0.52 -4.07
N ILE A 202 4.02 1.48 -3.44
CA ILE A 202 3.56 2.72 -4.05
C ILE A 202 4.09 3.89 -3.24
N TYR A 203 4.56 4.93 -3.91
CA TYR A 203 5.04 6.15 -3.29
C TYR A 203 3.92 7.19 -3.23
N ALA A 204 3.61 7.69 -2.03
CA ALA A 204 2.65 8.77 -1.81
C ALA A 204 3.42 10.05 -1.49
N THR A 205 3.57 10.94 -2.48
CA THR A 205 4.25 12.23 -2.30
C THR A 205 3.31 13.21 -1.62
N ASN A 206 3.61 13.51 -0.35
CA ASN A 206 2.83 14.46 0.44
C ASN A 206 3.30 15.90 0.15
N LEU A 207 2.44 16.66 -0.50
CA LEU A 207 2.67 18.02 -1.01
C LEU A 207 1.92 19.06 -0.17
N GLY A 208 2.35 20.31 -0.25
CA GLY A 208 1.55 21.45 0.16
C GLY A 208 0.34 21.65 -0.74
N GLU A 209 -0.65 22.38 -0.25
CA GLU A 209 -1.91 22.67 -0.97
C GLU A 209 -1.64 23.30 -2.35
N ASP A 210 -0.81 24.35 -2.38
CA ASP A 210 -0.48 25.11 -3.60
C ASP A 210 0.26 24.28 -4.67
N GLU A 211 0.89 23.18 -4.26
CA GLU A 211 1.71 22.32 -5.12
C GLU A 211 0.97 21.05 -5.57
N LEU A 212 -0.22 20.79 -5.03
CA LEU A 212 -0.92 19.51 -5.23
C LEU A 212 -1.22 19.23 -6.71
N ALA A 213 -1.69 20.22 -7.45
CA ALA A 213 -2.03 20.05 -8.87
C ALA A 213 -0.79 19.82 -9.73
N LYS A 214 0.23 20.66 -9.59
CA LYS A 214 1.40 20.66 -10.48
C LYS A 214 2.53 19.76 -9.99
N GLY A 215 2.63 19.54 -8.68
CA GLY A 215 3.79 18.97 -8.05
C GLY A 215 4.92 20.00 -7.89
N ASN A 216 6.05 19.53 -7.35
CA ASN A 216 7.26 20.31 -7.19
C ASN A 216 8.51 19.44 -7.51
N SER A 217 9.70 20.03 -7.40
CA SER A 217 10.96 19.32 -7.69
C SER A 217 11.13 18.04 -6.86
N PHE A 218 10.69 18.02 -5.61
CA PHE A 218 10.75 16.85 -4.73
C PHE A 218 9.83 15.72 -5.23
N SER A 219 8.60 16.05 -5.63
CA SER A 219 7.68 15.06 -6.15
C SER A 219 8.10 14.50 -7.52
N GLU A 220 8.75 15.31 -8.34
CA GLU A 220 9.33 14.90 -9.62
C GLU A 220 10.52 13.94 -9.43
N GLU A 221 11.37 14.20 -8.44
CA GLU A 221 12.47 13.31 -8.04
C GLU A 221 11.94 11.95 -7.62
N VAL A 222 10.94 11.89 -6.73
CA VAL A 222 10.31 10.64 -6.31
C VAL A 222 9.66 9.91 -7.49
N ASN A 223 8.96 10.64 -8.37
CA ASN A 223 8.32 10.04 -9.55
C ASN A 223 9.34 9.42 -10.51
N THR A 224 10.50 10.07 -10.67
CA THR A 224 11.61 9.55 -11.49
C THR A 224 12.17 8.25 -10.90
N LEU A 225 12.37 8.22 -9.57
CA LEU A 225 12.83 7.03 -8.85
C LEU A 225 11.78 5.90 -8.95
N ALA A 226 10.51 6.19 -8.69
CA ALA A 226 9.42 5.24 -8.78
C ALA A 226 9.34 4.61 -10.18
N THR A 227 9.42 5.42 -11.23
CA THR A 227 9.40 4.96 -12.63
C THR A 227 10.57 4.02 -12.92
N LYS A 228 11.78 4.33 -12.43
CA LYS A 228 12.97 3.49 -12.59
C LYS A 228 12.81 2.13 -11.91
N GLU A 229 12.11 2.08 -10.77
CA GLU A 229 11.82 0.85 -10.03
C GLU A 229 10.58 0.10 -10.54
N GLY A 230 9.85 0.65 -11.52
CA GLY A 230 8.57 0.10 -11.99
C GLY A 230 7.45 0.24 -10.97
N SER A 231 7.54 1.19 -10.04
CA SER A 231 6.56 1.51 -9.01
C SER A 231 5.69 2.70 -9.43
N GLU A 232 4.48 2.80 -8.87
CA GLU A 232 3.58 3.95 -9.09
C GLU A 232 3.85 5.04 -8.04
N CYS A 233 3.67 6.31 -8.44
CA CYS A 233 3.75 7.47 -7.56
C CYS A 233 2.42 8.23 -7.58
N VAL A 234 1.87 8.55 -6.41
CA VAL A 234 0.61 9.29 -6.24
C VAL A 234 0.87 10.58 -5.47
N LYS A 235 0.40 11.69 -6.02
CA LYS A 235 0.42 12.99 -5.32
C LYS A 235 -0.73 13.04 -4.33
N ILE A 236 -0.44 13.44 -3.10
CA ILE A 236 -1.42 13.66 -2.04
C ILE A 236 -1.10 14.97 -1.29
N SER A 237 -2.08 15.53 -0.62
CA SER A 237 -1.87 16.48 0.47
C SER A 237 -2.64 16.00 1.68
N ALA A 238 -1.92 15.51 2.69
CA ALA A 238 -2.56 15.00 3.90
C ALA A 238 -3.36 16.07 4.64
N GLN A 239 -2.95 17.34 4.52
CA GLN A 239 -3.66 18.47 5.07
C GLN A 239 -4.98 18.71 4.32
N VAL A 240 -4.95 18.83 2.99
CA VAL A 240 -6.15 18.99 2.16
C VAL A 240 -7.13 17.86 2.40
N GLU A 241 -6.65 16.60 2.44
CA GLU A 241 -7.52 15.45 2.70
C GLU A 241 -8.20 15.50 4.09
N ALA A 242 -7.52 16.05 5.09
CA ALA A 242 -8.11 16.24 6.42
C ALA A 242 -9.19 17.33 6.39
N GLU A 243 -8.99 18.41 5.64
CA GLU A 243 -9.97 19.50 5.49
C GLU A 243 -11.19 19.05 4.69
N LEU A 244 -11.01 18.27 3.62
CA LEU A 244 -12.09 17.75 2.80
C LEU A 244 -13.10 16.88 3.57
N ILE A 245 -12.70 16.28 4.69
CA ILE A 245 -13.61 15.45 5.51
C ILE A 245 -14.72 16.28 6.13
N GLU A 246 -14.45 17.52 6.47
CA GLU A 246 -15.40 18.44 7.12
C GLU A 246 -16.39 19.07 6.14
N LEU A 247 -16.15 18.94 4.83
CA LEU A 247 -16.94 19.51 3.75
C LEU A 247 -18.03 18.55 3.23
N GLY A 248 -19.15 19.12 2.73
CA GLY A 248 -20.16 18.38 1.96
C GLY A 248 -19.64 18.00 0.57
N GLU A 249 -20.34 17.08 -0.15
CA GLU A 249 -19.89 16.59 -1.45
C GLU A 249 -19.70 17.71 -2.48
N GLU A 250 -20.66 18.62 -2.61
CA GLU A 250 -20.56 19.76 -3.54
C GLU A 250 -19.40 20.71 -3.18
N GLU A 251 -19.22 20.99 -1.89
CA GLU A 251 -18.14 21.84 -1.40
C GLU A 251 -16.76 21.20 -1.62
N ARG A 252 -16.65 19.87 -1.54
CA ARG A 252 -15.40 19.13 -1.84
C ARG A 252 -15.00 19.28 -3.30
N ASP A 253 -15.99 19.10 -4.20
CA ASP A 253 -15.74 19.21 -5.63
C ASP A 253 -15.34 20.65 -6.01
N ASP A 254 -15.99 21.66 -5.45
CA ASP A 254 -15.63 23.06 -5.65
C ASP A 254 -14.24 23.38 -5.12
N TYR A 255 -13.89 22.85 -3.95
CA TYR A 255 -12.57 23.04 -3.34
C TYR A 255 -11.46 22.41 -4.20
N LEU A 256 -11.62 21.14 -4.60
CA LEU A 256 -10.66 20.45 -5.47
C LEU A 256 -10.52 21.13 -6.84
N ASN A 257 -11.63 21.54 -7.44
CA ASN A 257 -11.62 22.31 -8.69
C ASN A 257 -10.89 23.65 -8.53
N GLY A 258 -11.05 24.32 -7.39
CA GLY A 258 -10.32 25.53 -7.05
C GLY A 258 -8.80 25.33 -6.98
N LEU A 259 -8.36 24.15 -6.52
CA LEU A 259 -6.96 23.76 -6.51
C LEU A 259 -6.46 23.24 -7.88
N GLY A 260 -7.35 23.06 -8.86
CA GLY A 260 -7.00 22.50 -10.17
C GLY A 260 -6.77 21.00 -10.15
N VAL A 261 -7.43 20.28 -9.24
CA VAL A 261 -7.34 18.82 -9.06
C VAL A 261 -8.69 18.20 -9.35
N GLU A 262 -8.73 17.16 -10.19
CA GLU A 262 -9.98 16.49 -10.59
C GLU A 262 -10.50 15.50 -9.54
N GLU A 263 -9.59 14.91 -8.75
CA GLU A 263 -9.93 13.87 -7.76
C GLU A 263 -9.03 14.01 -6.53
N GLY A 264 -9.59 13.79 -5.34
CA GLY A 264 -8.82 13.79 -4.09
C GLY A 264 -7.70 12.74 -4.08
N GLY A 265 -6.59 13.08 -3.44
CA GLY A 265 -5.41 12.21 -3.36
C GLY A 265 -5.69 10.88 -2.65
N LEU A 266 -6.60 10.86 -1.66
CA LEU A 266 -7.04 9.63 -1.00
C LEU A 266 -7.72 8.67 -1.97
N ILE A 267 -8.61 9.16 -2.80
CA ILE A 267 -9.32 8.34 -3.79
C ILE A 267 -8.31 7.78 -4.79
N SER A 268 -7.41 8.62 -5.29
CA SER A 268 -6.34 8.21 -6.20
C SER A 268 -5.43 7.17 -5.55
N LEU A 269 -5.06 7.34 -4.28
CA LEU A 269 -4.24 6.39 -3.52
C LEU A 269 -4.94 5.03 -3.33
N ILE A 270 -6.23 5.02 -2.98
CA ILE A 270 -7.02 3.80 -2.82
C ILE A 270 -7.06 3.04 -4.15
N LYS A 271 -7.39 3.72 -5.25
CA LYS A 271 -7.44 3.12 -6.60
C LYS A 271 -6.08 2.57 -7.04
N ALA A 272 -5.02 3.34 -6.85
CA ALA A 272 -3.66 2.94 -7.19
C ALA A 272 -3.20 1.72 -6.38
N THR A 273 -3.46 1.70 -5.06
CA THR A 273 -3.14 0.55 -4.20
C THR A 273 -3.94 -0.69 -4.59
N TYR A 274 -5.19 -0.54 -4.99
CA TYR A 274 -6.03 -1.64 -5.45
C TYR A 274 -5.47 -2.26 -6.75
N ARG A 275 -5.05 -1.43 -7.70
CA ARG A 275 -4.36 -1.89 -8.93
C ARG A 275 -3.03 -2.56 -8.63
N LEU A 276 -2.21 -1.96 -7.74
CA LEU A 276 -0.90 -2.50 -7.33
C LEU A 276 -1.00 -3.93 -6.79
N LEU A 277 -2.09 -4.26 -6.10
CA LEU A 277 -2.37 -5.59 -5.59
C LEU A 277 -2.89 -6.57 -6.65
N GLY A 278 -2.98 -6.16 -7.92
CA GLY A 278 -3.50 -6.99 -9.02
C GLY A 278 -4.96 -7.36 -8.79
N LEU A 279 -5.77 -6.40 -8.33
CA LEU A 279 -7.17 -6.63 -8.01
C LEU A 279 -8.07 -6.01 -9.08
N SER A 280 -9.10 -6.75 -9.42
CA SER A 280 -10.20 -6.31 -10.27
C SER A 280 -11.53 -6.42 -9.54
N THR A 281 -12.52 -5.69 -10.04
CA THR A 281 -13.87 -5.70 -9.47
C THR A 281 -14.86 -6.27 -10.47
N TYR A 282 -15.68 -7.21 -10.01
CA TYR A 282 -16.90 -7.61 -10.73
C TYR A 282 -18.13 -7.27 -9.90
N PHE A 283 -19.29 -7.18 -10.54
CA PHE A 283 -20.51 -6.74 -9.91
C PHE A 283 -21.60 -7.81 -10.02
N THR A 284 -22.38 -7.93 -8.95
CA THR A 284 -23.67 -8.59 -9.00
C THR A 284 -24.75 -7.56 -8.77
N THR A 285 -25.81 -7.58 -9.56
CA THR A 285 -26.86 -6.58 -9.49
C THR A 285 -28.24 -7.22 -9.49
N GLY A 286 -29.18 -6.60 -8.79
CA GLY A 286 -30.58 -7.01 -8.69
C GLY A 286 -31.37 -6.05 -7.80
N GLU A 287 -32.70 -6.20 -7.74
CA GLU A 287 -33.59 -5.31 -6.97
C GLU A 287 -33.27 -5.24 -5.47
N LYS A 288 -32.69 -6.29 -4.88
CA LYS A 288 -32.34 -6.31 -3.46
C LYS A 288 -31.05 -5.56 -3.19
N GLU A 289 -30.02 -5.86 -3.97
CA GLU A 289 -28.68 -5.28 -3.80
C GLU A 289 -27.91 -5.24 -5.12
N THR A 290 -27.07 -4.23 -5.25
CA THR A 290 -25.94 -4.20 -6.19
C THR A 290 -24.68 -4.22 -5.37
N LYS A 291 -23.77 -5.18 -5.66
CA LYS A 291 -22.58 -5.42 -4.86
C LYS A 291 -21.35 -5.58 -5.74
N ALA A 292 -20.28 -4.89 -5.32
CA ALA A 292 -18.94 -5.04 -5.87
C ALA A 292 -18.18 -6.15 -5.14
N TRP A 293 -17.48 -6.99 -5.88
CA TRP A 293 -16.66 -8.09 -5.38
C TRP A 293 -15.24 -7.95 -5.88
N THR A 294 -14.28 -8.21 -5.00
CA THR A 294 -12.87 -8.22 -5.37
C THR A 294 -12.47 -9.60 -5.88
N ILE A 295 -11.75 -9.61 -6.98
CA ILE A 295 -11.06 -10.80 -7.53
C ILE A 295 -9.61 -10.43 -7.83
N SER A 296 -8.72 -11.42 -7.78
CA SER A 296 -7.37 -11.24 -8.33
C SER A 296 -7.43 -11.24 -9.85
N ASP A 297 -6.62 -10.43 -10.50
CA ASP A 297 -6.42 -10.41 -11.93
C ASP A 297 -6.13 -11.81 -12.41
N LEU A 298 -6.41 -12.44 -13.31
CA LEU A 298 -6.18 -13.84 -13.71
C LEU A 298 -7.02 -14.89 -12.95
N SER A 299 -7.91 -14.50 -12.02
CA SER A 299 -8.87 -15.43 -11.43
C SER A 299 -9.87 -15.91 -12.47
N LEU A 300 -10.15 -17.21 -12.47
CA LEU A 300 -11.22 -17.74 -13.30
C LEU A 300 -12.58 -17.44 -12.65
N ILE A 301 -13.56 -16.98 -13.43
CA ILE A 301 -14.92 -16.62 -12.97
C ILE A 301 -15.57 -17.72 -12.13
N HIS A 302 -15.37 -18.99 -12.49
CA HIS A 302 -15.95 -20.11 -11.74
C HIS A 302 -15.30 -20.34 -10.36
N ILE A 303 -14.12 -19.74 -10.08
CA ILE A 303 -13.49 -19.73 -8.76
C ILE A 303 -14.06 -18.58 -7.92
N SER A 304 -14.32 -17.44 -8.55
CA SER A 304 -14.83 -16.24 -7.89
C SER A 304 -16.35 -16.23 -7.72
N GLU A 305 -17.07 -16.90 -8.58
CA GLU A 305 -18.54 -17.01 -8.52
C GLU A 305 -18.97 -18.50 -8.42
N PRO A 306 -19.24 -19.00 -7.19
CA PRO A 306 -19.78 -20.33 -7.02
C PRO A 306 -21.12 -20.41 -7.74
N THR A 307 -21.25 -21.39 -8.63
CA THR A 307 -22.48 -21.64 -9.40
C THR A 307 -23.71 -21.56 -8.50
N ARG A 308 -24.56 -20.55 -8.70
CA ARG A 308 -25.89 -20.54 -8.12
C ARG A 308 -26.62 -21.78 -8.62
N ARG A 309 -26.83 -22.76 -7.77
CA ARG A 309 -27.82 -23.80 -8.02
C ARG A 309 -29.17 -23.08 -8.01
N TYR A 310 -29.75 -22.93 -9.18
CA TYR A 310 -31.18 -22.60 -9.29
C TYR A 310 -31.95 -23.77 -8.65
N SER A 311 -32.50 -23.55 -7.48
CA SER A 311 -33.50 -24.42 -6.88
C SER A 311 -34.86 -23.89 -7.23
#